data_6aead4f24e5c3317f7efdba55f6ea100
#
_entry.id   6aead4f24e5c3317f7efdba55f6ea100
#
_cell.length_a   1.000
_cell.length_b   1.000
_cell.length_c   1.000
_cell.angle_alpha   90.00
_cell.angle_beta   90.00
_cell.angle_gamma   90.00
#
_symmetry.space_group_name_H-M   'P 1'
#
loop_
_entity.id
_entity.type
_entity.pdbx_description
1 polymer ?
#
loop_
_entity_poly.entity_id
_entity_poly.type
_entity_poly.pdbx_seq_one_letter_code
_entity_poly.pdbx_strand_id
1 'polypeptide(L)'
;LYNHNESKNKYDYTFQRGKLENKLGGKIRYDRTYERDKDFVQLNFHDMDGWSGHFFYNRNILETKGTDYYSATGSKKGYPKQTNSKERNLSYGYDFQKLWEGEVQTFLLGTSFERNEYYNYSDANRTRNIFSLFASWDKKLSEKDNIILSGRETWTTGAAENKNFHNFSGQFQYLHHLNEGESLYASVGQSFVLPTFSAMYNKANRPGISLVGDPNLKPEKGLHYELGWKKETKKRQYKAAFFVTRIKDNISYSKGTGANADKSYAANEDFKNHGIELSVTEKATDNLTWHAGITYQDPKTKVNSEKIGAKTYWDREYGRFMLNAGVSYEKDKWKMSLHANYMADRVLSPSNAHSFDEKPYLLTALTVKYMPNVKSDIVLTVNNILDRDDNINHGSSHYSTVPTNFLLTY
;
A
#
# COMPACT_ATOMS: atom_id res chain seq x y z
N LEU A 1 -23.62 5.14 -6.06
CA LEU A 1 -22.83 5.93 -5.10
C LEU A 1 -22.21 7.14 -5.80
N TYR A 2 -22.37 8.32 -5.26
CA TYR A 2 -21.64 9.52 -5.65
C TYR A 2 -20.90 10.07 -4.43
N ASN A 3 -19.64 10.45 -4.60
CA ASN A 3 -18.85 11.11 -3.58
C ASN A 3 -18.06 12.23 -4.23
N HIS A 4 -18.17 13.44 -3.68
CA HIS A 4 -17.38 14.60 -4.05
C HIS A 4 -16.61 15.09 -2.83
N ASN A 5 -15.32 15.39 -3.00
CA ASN A 5 -14.47 15.90 -1.94
C ASN A 5 -13.56 16.98 -2.48
N GLU A 6 -13.67 18.17 -1.91
CA GLU A 6 -12.75 19.27 -2.13
C GLU A 6 -11.90 19.52 -0.87
N SER A 7 -10.62 19.74 -1.05
CA SER A 7 -9.74 20.15 0.03
C SER A 7 -8.76 21.23 -0.44
N LYS A 8 -8.54 22.21 0.42
CA LYS A 8 -7.60 23.31 0.20
C LYS A 8 -6.68 23.42 1.40
N ASN A 9 -5.41 23.17 1.19
CA ASN A 9 -4.40 23.23 2.22
C ASN A 9 -3.33 24.26 1.85
N LYS A 10 -3.05 25.19 2.75
CA LYS A 10 -1.98 26.16 2.62
C LYS A 10 -0.77 25.71 3.43
N TYR A 11 0.38 25.69 2.81
CA TYR A 11 1.64 25.33 3.45
C TYR A 11 2.66 26.44 3.24
N ASP A 12 3.16 27.00 4.33
CA ASP A 12 4.41 27.72 4.35
C ASP A 12 5.50 26.77 4.90
N TYR A 13 6.54 26.55 4.15
CA TYR A 13 7.64 25.71 4.57
C TYR A 13 8.80 26.58 5.05
N THR A 14 8.96 26.60 6.36
CA THR A 14 10.15 27.10 7.04
C THR A 14 10.99 25.90 7.46
N PHE A 15 12.26 25.86 7.13
CA PHE A 15 13.15 24.87 7.71
C PHE A 15 13.41 25.21 9.18
N GLN A 16 12.77 24.49 10.08
CA GLN A 16 12.89 24.72 11.51
C GLN A 16 14.10 24.04 12.17
N ARG A 17 14.89 23.23 11.45
CA ARG A 17 16.10 22.59 12.00
C ARG A 17 17.17 22.35 10.95
N GLY A 18 18.44 22.70 11.30
CA GLY A 18 19.65 22.33 10.59
C GLY A 18 20.33 23.43 9.79
N LYS A 19 21.30 23.04 8.94
CA LYS A 19 22.16 23.95 8.17
C LYS A 19 21.41 24.94 7.27
N LEU A 20 20.21 24.61 6.85
CA LEU A 20 19.41 25.44 5.95
C LEU A 20 18.68 26.58 6.70
N GLU A 21 18.20 26.32 7.91
CA GLU A 21 17.61 27.33 8.80
C GLU A 21 18.62 28.45 9.06
N ASN A 22 19.85 28.09 9.37
CA ASN A 22 20.94 29.07 9.58
C ASN A 22 21.22 29.91 8.31
N LYS A 23 21.12 29.30 7.12
CA LYS A 23 21.29 30.00 5.84
C LYS A 23 20.13 30.92 5.48
N LEU A 24 18.91 30.56 5.84
CA LEU A 24 17.70 31.31 5.54
C LEU A 24 17.39 32.36 6.62
N GLY A 25 18.03 32.26 7.79
CA GLY A 25 17.78 33.19 8.92
C GLY A 25 16.32 33.15 9.38
N GLY A 26 15.70 31.98 9.43
CA GLY A 26 14.29 31.74 9.80
C GLY A 26 13.26 32.21 8.76
N LYS A 27 13.67 32.54 7.53
CA LYS A 27 12.77 33.02 6.48
C LYS A 27 12.00 31.85 5.84
N ILE A 28 10.75 32.12 5.44
CA ILE A 28 9.91 31.18 4.70
C ILE A 28 10.59 30.84 3.37
N ARG A 29 10.76 29.54 3.11
CA ARG A 29 11.32 29.04 1.86
C ARG A 29 10.32 29.04 0.72
N TYR A 30 9.09 28.62 0.98
CA TYR A 30 7.99 28.68 0.03
C TYR A 30 6.64 28.86 0.74
N ASP A 31 5.71 29.46 0.02
CA ASP A 31 4.30 29.56 0.38
C ASP A 31 3.50 28.93 -0.76
N ARG A 32 2.80 27.84 -0.51
CA ARG A 32 2.06 27.07 -1.51
C ARG A 32 0.67 26.68 -1.02
N THR A 33 -0.26 26.77 -1.93
CA THR A 33 -1.62 26.25 -1.74
C THR A 33 -1.79 25.01 -2.59
N TYR A 34 -2.30 23.95 -1.98
CA TYR A 34 -2.67 22.69 -2.63
C TYR A 34 -4.19 22.58 -2.62
N GLU A 35 -4.78 22.60 -3.80
CA GLU A 35 -6.21 22.44 -4.01
C GLU A 35 -6.44 21.07 -4.64
N ARG A 36 -7.30 20.27 -4.01
CA ARG A 36 -7.63 18.92 -4.50
C ARG A 36 -9.14 18.82 -4.68
N ASP A 37 -9.53 18.35 -5.85
CA ASP A 37 -10.91 18.10 -6.25
C ASP A 37 -11.03 16.64 -6.70
N LYS A 38 -11.96 15.90 -6.09
CA LYS A 38 -12.19 14.48 -6.37
C LYS A 38 -13.67 14.23 -6.58
N ASP A 39 -13.99 13.58 -7.69
CA ASP A 39 -15.31 13.02 -7.94
C ASP A 39 -15.21 11.51 -8.09
N PHE A 40 -16.15 10.82 -7.51
CA PHE A 40 -16.33 9.40 -7.69
C PHE A 40 -17.82 9.09 -7.90
N VAL A 41 -18.12 8.41 -8.99
CA VAL A 41 -19.45 7.92 -9.32
C VAL A 41 -19.37 6.42 -9.56
N GLN A 42 -20.27 5.66 -8.96
CA GLN A 42 -20.38 4.23 -9.20
C GLN A 42 -21.84 3.81 -9.25
N LEU A 43 -22.20 3.08 -10.29
CA LEU A 43 -23.48 2.43 -10.48
C LEU A 43 -23.30 0.93 -10.38
N ASN A 44 -23.88 0.32 -9.36
CA ASN A 44 -23.81 -1.12 -9.14
C ASN A 44 -25.13 -1.78 -9.53
N PHE A 45 -25.04 -2.98 -10.05
CA PHE A 45 -26.14 -3.90 -10.15
C PHE A 45 -25.67 -5.27 -9.65
N HIS A 46 -26.53 -6.01 -9.02
CA HIS A 46 -26.24 -7.32 -8.45
C HIS A 46 -27.52 -8.13 -8.36
N ASP A 47 -27.33 -9.43 -8.25
CA ASP A 47 -28.40 -10.43 -8.07
C ASP A 47 -29.44 -10.47 -9.20
N MET A 48 -29.00 -10.23 -10.43
CA MET A 48 -29.81 -10.38 -11.62
C MET A 48 -29.57 -11.76 -12.26
N ASP A 49 -30.13 -12.81 -11.67
CA ASP A 49 -29.91 -14.19 -12.12
C ASP A 49 -28.41 -14.56 -12.19
N GLY A 50 -27.68 -14.25 -11.09
CA GLY A 50 -26.23 -14.43 -10.97
C GLY A 50 -25.38 -13.42 -11.72
N TRP A 51 -25.96 -12.47 -12.45
CA TRP A 51 -25.23 -11.35 -13.01
C TRP A 51 -24.97 -10.26 -11.97
N SER A 52 -23.75 -9.75 -11.95
CA SER A 52 -23.37 -8.59 -11.14
C SER A 52 -22.33 -7.77 -11.86
N GLY A 53 -22.20 -6.52 -11.46
CA GLY A 53 -21.18 -5.64 -12.00
C GLY A 53 -21.39 -4.20 -11.61
N HIS A 54 -20.53 -3.36 -12.15
CA HIS A 54 -20.63 -1.92 -11.95
C HIS A 54 -20.00 -1.13 -13.10
N PHE A 55 -20.46 0.09 -13.23
CA PHE A 55 -19.78 1.16 -13.97
C PHE A 55 -19.18 2.12 -12.96
N PHE A 56 -18.01 2.65 -13.26
CA PHE A 56 -17.36 3.65 -12.40
C PHE A 56 -16.77 4.81 -13.22
N TYR A 57 -16.69 5.95 -12.54
CA TYR A 57 -16.01 7.15 -12.97
C TYR A 57 -15.28 7.74 -11.77
N ASN A 58 -14.00 8.03 -11.91
CA ASN A 58 -13.16 8.62 -10.88
C ASN A 58 -12.31 9.74 -11.48
N ARG A 59 -12.43 10.95 -10.94
CA ARG A 59 -11.62 12.12 -11.30
C ARG A 59 -10.90 12.65 -10.07
N ASN A 60 -9.61 12.87 -10.19
CA ASN A 60 -8.80 13.52 -9.16
C ASN A 60 -7.95 14.59 -9.78
N ILE A 61 -8.14 15.83 -9.36
CA ILE A 61 -7.37 17.00 -9.78
C ILE A 61 -6.59 17.50 -8.57
N LEU A 62 -5.30 17.73 -8.76
CA LEU A 62 -4.42 18.39 -7.79
C LEU A 62 -3.83 19.63 -8.45
N GLU A 63 -4.16 20.82 -7.93
CA GLU A 63 -3.53 22.08 -8.29
C GLU A 63 -2.60 22.55 -7.17
N THR A 64 -1.40 22.95 -7.53
CA THR A 64 -0.45 23.58 -6.64
C THR A 64 -0.16 24.98 -7.16
N LYS A 65 -0.38 25.98 -6.32
CA LYS A 65 -0.11 27.40 -6.63
C LYS A 65 0.73 28.01 -5.51
N GLY A 66 1.70 28.84 -5.84
CA GLY A 66 2.46 29.54 -4.80
C GLY A 66 3.78 30.10 -5.26
N THR A 67 4.58 30.55 -4.31
CA THR A 67 5.86 31.19 -4.54
C THR A 67 6.96 30.47 -3.79
N ASP A 68 8.01 30.12 -4.50
CA ASP A 68 9.26 29.64 -3.91
C ASP A 68 10.22 30.83 -3.78
N TYR A 69 10.65 31.13 -2.56
CA TYR A 69 11.55 32.27 -2.26
C TYR A 69 13.03 31.86 -2.27
N TYR A 70 13.32 30.57 -2.10
CA TYR A 70 14.66 30.02 -2.03
C TYR A 70 14.72 28.62 -2.66
N SER A 71 15.90 28.28 -3.21
CA SER A 71 16.18 26.91 -3.66
C SER A 71 16.23 25.91 -2.49
N ALA A 72 16.34 24.62 -2.81
CA ALA A 72 16.56 23.57 -1.81
C ALA A 72 17.82 23.78 -0.96
N THR A 73 18.84 24.41 -1.51
CA THR A 73 20.13 24.69 -0.85
C THR A 73 20.18 26.05 -0.18
N GLY A 74 19.08 26.82 -0.16
CA GLY A 74 19.02 28.16 0.41
C GLY A 74 19.52 29.28 -0.51
N SER A 75 19.79 28.99 -1.80
CA SER A 75 20.19 29.99 -2.77
C SER A 75 19.02 30.88 -3.18
N LYS A 76 19.28 32.18 -3.36
CA LYS A 76 18.32 33.15 -3.92
C LYS A 76 18.43 33.28 -5.44
N LYS A 77 19.45 32.68 -6.08
CA LYS A 77 19.63 32.79 -7.54
C LYS A 77 18.41 32.17 -8.26
N GLY A 78 17.75 32.99 -9.09
CA GLY A 78 16.52 32.61 -9.80
C GLY A 78 15.24 32.58 -8.93
N TYR A 79 15.27 33.21 -7.73
CA TYR A 79 14.12 33.34 -6.81
C TYR A 79 13.83 34.81 -6.47
N PRO A 80 12.55 35.16 -6.18
CA PRO A 80 11.40 34.28 -6.04
C PRO A 80 10.94 33.70 -7.39
N LYS A 81 10.40 32.44 -7.36
CA LYS A 81 9.87 31.74 -8.51
C LYS A 81 8.42 31.34 -8.26
N GLN A 82 7.54 31.67 -9.20
CA GLN A 82 6.16 31.18 -9.17
C GLN A 82 6.14 29.68 -9.47
N THR A 83 5.42 28.92 -8.64
CA THR A 83 5.23 27.49 -8.81
C THR A 83 3.76 27.21 -9.00
N ASN A 84 3.40 26.85 -10.24
CA ASN A 84 2.05 26.42 -10.59
C ASN A 84 2.16 25.05 -11.24
N SER A 85 1.39 24.10 -10.75
CA SER A 85 1.26 22.78 -11.37
C SER A 85 -0.17 22.32 -11.28
N LYS A 86 -0.59 21.56 -12.27
CA LYS A 86 -1.89 20.89 -12.29
C LYS A 86 -1.70 19.47 -12.78
N GLU A 87 -2.16 18.55 -11.97
CA GLU A 87 -2.23 17.12 -12.30
C GLU A 87 -3.69 16.70 -12.31
N ARG A 88 -4.09 15.95 -13.31
CA ARG A 88 -5.41 15.33 -13.40
C ARG A 88 -5.25 13.84 -13.69
N ASN A 89 -5.86 13.03 -12.86
CA ASN A 89 -6.08 11.63 -13.10
C ASN A 89 -7.57 11.40 -13.30
N LEU A 90 -7.91 10.74 -14.38
CA LEU A 90 -9.27 10.33 -14.72
C LEU A 90 -9.24 8.84 -15.00
N SER A 91 -10.16 8.10 -14.39
CA SER A 91 -10.41 6.71 -14.75
C SER A 91 -11.91 6.43 -14.83
N TYR A 92 -12.30 5.63 -15.81
CA TYR A 92 -13.66 5.17 -15.95
C TYR A 92 -13.70 3.82 -16.66
N GLY A 93 -14.74 3.06 -16.37
CA GLY A 93 -14.87 1.74 -16.93
C GLY A 93 -16.03 0.94 -16.35
N TYR A 94 -15.94 -0.35 -16.56
CA TYR A 94 -16.90 -1.32 -16.06
C TYR A 94 -16.22 -2.62 -15.59
N ASP A 95 -16.90 -3.34 -14.74
CA ASP A 95 -16.63 -4.72 -14.39
C ASP A 95 -17.96 -5.49 -14.39
N PHE A 96 -18.04 -6.60 -15.15
CA PHE A 96 -19.20 -7.44 -15.27
C PHE A 96 -18.85 -8.89 -15.11
N GLN A 97 -19.68 -9.62 -14.39
CA GLN A 97 -19.51 -11.05 -14.19
C GLN A 97 -20.82 -11.79 -14.07
N LYS A 98 -20.78 -13.07 -14.44
CA LYS A 98 -21.84 -14.04 -14.24
C LYS A 98 -21.33 -15.15 -13.35
N LEU A 99 -22.10 -15.45 -12.32
CA LEU A 99 -21.88 -16.56 -11.39
C LEU A 99 -22.91 -17.66 -11.70
N TRP A 100 -22.43 -18.90 -11.78
CA TRP A 100 -23.25 -20.08 -11.83
C TRP A 100 -22.94 -20.91 -10.59
N GLU A 101 -23.94 -21.09 -9.74
CA GLU A 101 -23.84 -21.86 -8.51
C GLU A 101 -24.46 -23.22 -8.67
N GLY A 102 -23.73 -24.25 -8.27
CA GLY A 102 -24.17 -25.63 -8.17
C GLY A 102 -23.80 -26.22 -6.81
N GLU A 103 -24.38 -27.37 -6.47
CA GLU A 103 -24.17 -27.99 -5.15
C GLU A 103 -22.70 -28.34 -4.86
N VAL A 104 -21.96 -28.76 -5.89
CA VAL A 104 -20.56 -29.22 -5.75
C VAL A 104 -19.55 -28.32 -6.46
N GLN A 105 -20.00 -27.34 -7.22
CA GLN A 105 -19.12 -26.44 -7.95
C GLN A 105 -19.76 -25.10 -8.23
N THR A 106 -18.92 -24.08 -8.28
CA THR A 106 -19.29 -22.72 -8.65
C THR A 106 -18.39 -22.26 -9.78
N PHE A 107 -18.95 -21.68 -10.81
CA PHE A 107 -18.21 -21.13 -11.94
C PHE A 107 -18.51 -19.64 -12.09
N LEU A 108 -17.47 -18.84 -12.27
CA LEU A 108 -17.56 -17.41 -12.50
C LEU A 108 -16.84 -17.08 -13.79
N LEU A 109 -17.47 -16.26 -14.63
CA LEU A 109 -16.87 -15.68 -15.83
C LEU A 109 -17.14 -14.17 -15.82
N GLY A 110 -16.12 -13.38 -16.15
CA GLY A 110 -16.29 -11.94 -16.15
C GLY A 110 -15.36 -11.22 -17.12
N THR A 111 -15.68 -9.95 -17.34
CA THR A 111 -14.94 -9.01 -18.18
C THR A 111 -14.86 -7.66 -17.52
N SER A 112 -13.75 -6.96 -17.71
CA SER A 112 -13.60 -5.58 -17.25
C SER A 112 -12.93 -4.72 -18.30
N PHE A 113 -13.28 -3.45 -18.30
CA PHE A 113 -12.63 -2.42 -19.08
C PHE A 113 -12.39 -1.20 -18.22
N GLU A 114 -11.18 -0.63 -18.33
CA GLU A 114 -10.81 0.62 -17.69
C GLU A 114 -10.03 1.49 -18.65
N ARG A 115 -10.41 2.75 -18.74
CA ARG A 115 -9.60 3.79 -19.39
C ARG A 115 -9.04 4.73 -18.35
N ASN A 116 -7.73 4.91 -18.39
CA ASN A 116 -6.98 5.83 -17.54
C ASN A 116 -6.46 6.98 -18.38
N GLU A 117 -6.66 8.21 -17.90
CA GLU A 117 -6.12 9.43 -18.50
C GLU A 117 -5.31 10.18 -17.44
N TYR A 118 -4.11 10.56 -17.81
CA TYR A 118 -3.20 11.34 -16.98
C TYR A 118 -2.80 12.61 -17.69
N TYR A 119 -2.95 13.71 -17.01
CA TYR A 119 -2.48 15.02 -17.44
C TYR A 119 -1.56 15.62 -16.39
N ASN A 120 -0.41 16.09 -16.81
CA ASN A 120 0.50 16.88 -16.00
C ASN A 120 0.84 18.16 -16.75
N TYR A 121 0.81 19.31 -16.08
CA TYR A 121 1.09 20.62 -16.66
C TYR A 121 2.43 20.71 -17.41
N SER A 122 3.42 19.92 -17.00
CA SER A 122 4.77 19.89 -17.59
C SER A 122 4.95 18.86 -18.70
N ASP A 123 3.93 18.05 -19.01
CA ASP A 123 4.03 16.95 -19.97
C ASP A 123 2.70 16.74 -20.75
N ALA A 124 2.77 15.99 -21.84
CA ALA A 124 1.61 15.70 -22.67
C ALA A 124 0.59 14.79 -21.96
N ASN A 125 -0.66 14.86 -22.39
CA ASN A 125 -1.69 13.92 -22.00
C ASN A 125 -1.28 12.48 -22.31
N ARG A 126 -1.52 11.57 -21.37
CA ARG A 126 -1.30 10.14 -21.51
C ARG A 126 -2.61 9.40 -21.31
N THR A 127 -2.87 8.42 -22.14
CA THR A 127 -4.06 7.56 -22.01
C THR A 127 -3.68 6.11 -22.08
N ARG A 128 -4.43 5.27 -21.36
CA ARG A 128 -4.26 3.83 -21.30
C ARG A 128 -5.63 3.17 -21.28
N ASN A 129 -5.81 2.12 -22.07
CA ASN A 129 -6.97 1.25 -21.96
C ASN A 129 -6.51 -0.10 -21.44
N ILE A 130 -7.28 -0.65 -20.53
CA ILE A 130 -7.05 -1.97 -19.91
C ILE A 130 -8.32 -2.76 -20.12
N PHE A 131 -8.22 -3.87 -20.83
CA PHE A 131 -9.30 -4.83 -21.00
C PHE A 131 -8.91 -6.14 -20.35
N SER A 132 -9.85 -6.82 -19.69
CA SER A 132 -9.57 -8.14 -19.10
C SER A 132 -10.74 -9.08 -19.27
N LEU A 133 -10.39 -10.36 -19.44
CA LEU A 133 -11.30 -11.51 -19.29
C LEU A 133 -10.81 -12.35 -18.11
N PHE A 134 -11.71 -12.81 -17.28
CA PHE A 134 -11.38 -13.63 -16.13
C PHE A 134 -12.41 -14.71 -15.88
N ALA A 135 -11.92 -15.82 -15.34
CA ALA A 135 -12.76 -16.94 -14.93
C ALA A 135 -12.25 -17.52 -13.61
N SER A 136 -13.15 -18.08 -12.83
CA SER A 136 -12.85 -18.84 -11.62
C SER A 136 -13.75 -20.07 -11.53
N TRP A 137 -13.17 -21.19 -11.11
CA TRP A 137 -13.86 -22.43 -10.87
C TRP A 137 -13.51 -22.92 -9.47
N ASP A 138 -14.52 -22.99 -8.63
CA ASP A 138 -14.46 -23.55 -7.28
C ASP A 138 -15.16 -24.91 -7.32
N LYS A 139 -14.48 -25.96 -6.86
CA LYS A 139 -15.01 -27.32 -6.89
C LYS A 139 -14.71 -28.07 -5.60
N LYS A 140 -15.76 -28.63 -5.01
CA LYS A 140 -15.67 -29.63 -3.95
C LYS A 140 -15.33 -30.99 -4.61
N LEU A 141 -14.12 -31.48 -4.35
CA LEU A 141 -13.66 -32.79 -4.84
C LEU A 141 -14.19 -33.92 -3.97
N SER A 142 -14.34 -33.67 -2.68
CA SER A 142 -14.89 -34.56 -1.67
C SER A 142 -15.52 -33.73 -0.54
N GLU A 143 -16.02 -34.38 0.50
CA GLU A 143 -16.47 -33.69 1.73
C GLU A 143 -15.33 -32.96 2.45
N LYS A 144 -14.08 -33.34 2.19
CA LYS A 144 -12.91 -32.79 2.84
C LYS A 144 -12.05 -31.91 1.93
N ASP A 145 -12.21 -32.02 0.62
CA ASP A 145 -11.28 -31.45 -0.33
C ASP A 145 -11.98 -30.43 -1.24
N ASN A 146 -11.41 -29.25 -1.32
CA ASN A 146 -11.86 -28.21 -2.23
C ASN A 146 -10.68 -27.63 -3.03
N ILE A 147 -10.92 -27.32 -4.30
CA ILE A 147 -9.97 -26.60 -5.16
C ILE A 147 -10.60 -25.36 -5.75
N ILE A 148 -9.78 -24.32 -5.93
CA ILE A 148 -10.13 -23.13 -6.68
C ILE A 148 -9.08 -22.92 -7.76
N LEU A 149 -9.54 -22.81 -9.02
CA LEU A 149 -8.73 -22.43 -10.17
C LEU A 149 -9.24 -21.11 -10.70
N SER A 150 -8.37 -20.11 -10.80
CA SER A 150 -8.73 -18.81 -11.36
C SER A 150 -7.70 -18.36 -12.38
N GLY A 151 -8.16 -17.66 -13.41
CA GLY A 151 -7.30 -17.08 -14.43
C GLY A 151 -7.85 -15.75 -14.93
N ARG A 152 -6.95 -14.83 -15.22
CA ARG A 152 -7.26 -13.53 -15.79
C ARG A 152 -6.26 -13.20 -16.89
N GLU A 153 -6.75 -12.93 -18.08
CA GLU A 153 -5.97 -12.35 -19.17
C GLU A 153 -6.25 -10.85 -19.25
N THR A 154 -5.19 -10.05 -19.33
CA THR A 154 -5.27 -8.59 -19.36
C THR A 154 -4.51 -8.04 -20.55
N TRP A 155 -5.17 -7.25 -21.39
CA TRP A 155 -4.59 -6.52 -22.50
C TRP A 155 -4.57 -5.03 -22.17
N THR A 156 -3.40 -4.42 -22.32
CA THR A 156 -3.19 -3.00 -22.05
C THR A 156 -2.67 -2.30 -23.30
N THR A 157 -3.36 -1.28 -23.75
CA THR A 157 -2.90 -0.40 -24.83
C THR A 157 -2.52 0.97 -24.26
N GLY A 158 -1.53 1.64 -24.84
CA GLY A 158 -1.04 2.94 -24.35
C GLY A 158 -0.26 2.84 -23.02
N ALA A 159 0.22 1.65 -22.65
CA ALA A 159 0.91 1.43 -21.38
C ALA A 159 2.26 2.14 -21.28
N ALA A 160 2.96 2.28 -22.41
CA ALA A 160 4.20 3.06 -22.56
C ALA A 160 4.22 3.64 -23.99
N GLU A 161 5.23 4.44 -24.31
CA GLU A 161 5.38 4.95 -25.69
C GLU A 161 5.40 3.79 -26.68
N ASN A 162 4.33 3.67 -27.48
CA ASN A 162 4.14 2.65 -28.52
C ASN A 162 4.24 1.18 -28.05
N LYS A 163 4.04 0.90 -26.76
CA LYS A 163 4.06 -0.47 -26.21
C LYS A 163 2.69 -0.84 -25.66
N ASN A 164 2.25 -2.02 -26.06
CA ASN A 164 1.10 -2.70 -25.47
C ASN A 164 1.63 -3.84 -24.60
N PHE A 165 0.93 -4.12 -23.52
CA PHE A 165 1.23 -5.27 -22.67
C PHE A 165 0.04 -6.23 -22.68
N HIS A 166 0.34 -7.49 -22.59
CA HIS A 166 -0.63 -8.51 -22.24
C HIS A 166 -0.05 -9.37 -21.11
N ASN A 167 -0.91 -9.83 -20.23
CA ASN A 167 -0.49 -10.64 -19.11
C ASN A 167 -1.57 -11.60 -18.68
N PHE A 168 -1.19 -12.86 -18.55
CA PHE A 168 -1.98 -13.86 -17.88
C PHE A 168 -1.58 -13.93 -16.41
N SER A 169 -2.59 -13.95 -15.51
CA SER A 169 -2.41 -14.16 -14.08
C SER A 169 -3.29 -15.32 -13.66
N GLY A 170 -2.67 -16.39 -13.19
CA GLY A 170 -3.34 -17.59 -12.70
C GLY A 170 -3.25 -17.73 -11.19
N GLN A 171 -4.23 -18.41 -10.61
CA GLN A 171 -4.24 -18.79 -9.20
C GLN A 171 -4.77 -20.21 -9.04
N PHE A 172 -4.13 -20.96 -8.19
CA PHE A 172 -4.58 -22.26 -7.70
C PHE A 172 -4.62 -22.24 -6.18
N GLN A 173 -5.71 -22.78 -5.61
CA GLN A 173 -5.85 -23.00 -4.18
C GLN A 173 -6.36 -24.41 -3.94
N TYR A 174 -5.87 -25.05 -2.90
CA TYR A 174 -6.34 -26.31 -2.38
C TYR A 174 -6.60 -26.19 -0.88
N LEU A 175 -7.73 -26.69 -0.45
CA LEU A 175 -8.15 -26.74 0.95
C LEU A 175 -8.48 -28.18 1.32
N HIS A 176 -7.92 -28.65 2.41
CA HIS A 176 -8.21 -29.97 2.99
C HIS A 176 -8.71 -29.81 4.43
N HIS A 177 -9.92 -30.29 4.70
CA HIS A 177 -10.50 -30.33 6.04
C HIS A 177 -10.02 -31.57 6.77
N LEU A 178 -9.19 -31.40 7.80
CA LEU A 178 -8.70 -32.48 8.66
C LEU A 178 -9.82 -32.99 9.57
N ASN A 179 -10.47 -32.04 10.26
CA ASN A 179 -11.56 -32.26 11.21
C ASN A 179 -12.52 -31.06 11.17
N GLU A 180 -13.60 -31.10 11.95
CA GLU A 180 -14.48 -29.95 12.15
C GLU A 180 -13.67 -28.75 12.70
N GLY A 181 -13.70 -27.64 11.99
CA GLY A 181 -12.96 -26.41 12.35
C GLY A 181 -11.44 -26.48 12.14
N GLU A 182 -10.88 -27.52 11.52
CA GLU A 182 -9.45 -27.64 11.26
C GLU A 182 -9.14 -27.93 9.80
N SER A 183 -8.23 -27.15 9.19
CA SER A 183 -7.90 -27.28 7.78
C SER A 183 -6.44 -26.98 7.46
N LEU A 184 -5.96 -27.63 6.42
CA LEU A 184 -4.72 -27.29 5.72
C LEU A 184 -5.08 -26.61 4.41
N TYR A 185 -4.27 -25.67 3.97
CA TYR A 185 -4.43 -25.07 2.65
C TYR A 185 -3.08 -24.82 1.99
N ALA A 186 -3.09 -24.87 0.67
CA ALA A 186 -1.97 -24.48 -0.17
C ALA A 186 -2.47 -23.55 -1.26
N SER A 187 -1.71 -22.50 -1.57
CA SER A 187 -2.02 -21.60 -2.68
C SER A 187 -0.78 -21.22 -3.47
N VAL A 188 -0.97 -21.02 -4.77
CA VAL A 188 -0.02 -20.35 -5.64
C VAL A 188 -0.78 -19.36 -6.51
N GLY A 189 -0.28 -18.13 -6.58
CA GLY A 189 -0.94 -17.08 -7.34
C GLY A 189 0.05 -16.14 -8.00
N GLN A 190 -0.32 -15.65 -9.18
CA GLN A 190 0.41 -14.64 -9.92
C GLN A 190 -0.24 -13.27 -9.72
N SER A 191 0.57 -12.24 -9.62
CA SER A 191 0.15 -10.84 -9.61
C SER A 191 0.79 -10.07 -10.75
N PHE A 192 0.12 -8.99 -11.16
CA PHE A 192 0.58 -8.12 -12.24
C PHE A 192 0.22 -6.68 -11.90
N VAL A 193 1.21 -5.78 -11.99
CA VAL A 193 1.03 -4.35 -11.71
C VAL A 193 1.64 -3.53 -12.84
N LEU A 194 0.82 -2.71 -13.48
CA LEU A 194 1.28 -1.79 -14.52
C LEU A 194 2.06 -0.62 -13.91
N PRO A 195 3.12 -0.13 -14.59
CA PRO A 195 3.78 1.10 -14.20
C PRO A 195 2.78 2.26 -14.16
N THR A 196 2.83 3.09 -13.14
CA THR A 196 2.03 4.31 -13.12
C THR A 196 2.53 5.31 -14.15
N PHE A 197 1.67 6.19 -14.65
CA PHE A 197 2.12 7.28 -15.52
C PHE A 197 3.17 8.15 -14.85
N SER A 198 3.05 8.37 -13.54
CA SER A 198 4.05 9.10 -12.76
C SER A 198 5.41 8.39 -12.76
N ALA A 199 5.44 7.07 -12.58
CA ALA A 199 6.70 6.32 -12.63
C ALA A 199 7.36 6.37 -14.02
N MET A 200 6.56 6.43 -15.09
CA MET A 200 7.09 6.48 -16.45
C MET A 200 7.49 7.88 -16.91
N TYR A 201 6.70 8.91 -16.56
CA TYR A 201 6.83 10.22 -17.20
C TYR A 201 7.09 11.38 -16.24
N ASN A 202 7.22 11.12 -14.93
CA ASN A 202 7.43 12.19 -13.97
C ASN A 202 8.80 12.88 -14.18
N LYS A 203 8.76 14.21 -14.27
CA LYS A 203 9.93 15.08 -14.27
C LYS A 203 9.87 16.05 -13.08
N ALA A 204 9.25 15.62 -11.97
CA ALA A 204 9.00 16.49 -10.84
C ALA A 204 10.30 16.83 -10.09
N ASN A 205 10.59 18.09 -10.01
CA ASN A 205 11.62 18.62 -9.12
C ASN A 205 11.00 18.89 -7.76
N ARG A 206 11.33 18.05 -6.78
CA ARG A 206 11.04 18.32 -5.37
C ARG A 206 12.27 18.93 -4.69
N PRO A 207 12.12 19.71 -3.61
CA PRO A 207 13.27 20.21 -2.86
C PRO A 207 14.20 19.05 -2.44
N GLY A 208 15.43 19.07 -2.97
CA GLY A 208 16.45 18.07 -2.67
C GLY A 208 16.41 16.76 -3.45
N ILE A 209 15.32 16.48 -4.23
CA ILE A 209 15.22 15.26 -5.05
C ILE A 209 14.42 15.58 -6.31
N SER A 210 15.02 15.32 -7.47
CA SER A 210 14.29 15.28 -8.75
C SER A 210 13.90 13.83 -9.05
N LEU A 211 12.60 13.56 -9.16
CA LEU A 211 12.10 12.26 -9.61
C LEU A 211 12.11 12.22 -11.13
N VAL A 212 12.80 11.25 -11.68
CA VAL A 212 12.90 11.03 -13.13
C VAL A 212 12.21 9.70 -13.47
N GLY A 213 11.13 9.77 -14.23
CA GLY A 213 10.44 8.60 -14.74
C GLY A 213 11.23 7.89 -15.83
N ASP A 214 10.91 6.61 -16.07
CA ASP A 214 11.46 5.82 -17.17
C ASP A 214 10.31 5.24 -18.02
N PRO A 215 10.10 5.73 -19.26
CA PRO A 215 9.05 5.21 -20.13
C PRO A 215 9.29 3.76 -20.58
N ASN A 216 10.46 3.19 -20.32
CA ASN A 216 10.81 1.81 -20.62
C ASN A 216 10.50 0.83 -19.47
N LEU A 217 9.90 1.28 -18.39
CA LEU A 217 9.50 0.40 -17.30
C LEU A 217 8.62 -0.75 -17.80
N LYS A 218 8.89 -1.92 -17.27
CA LYS A 218 8.08 -3.12 -17.47
C LYS A 218 7.08 -3.24 -16.34
N PRO A 219 5.94 -3.92 -16.58
CA PRO A 219 5.04 -4.30 -15.51
C PRO A 219 5.71 -5.22 -14.49
N GLU A 220 5.36 -5.03 -13.22
CA GLU A 220 5.74 -5.95 -12.15
C GLU A 220 5.00 -7.28 -12.33
N LYS A 221 5.70 -8.40 -12.06
CA LYS A 221 5.14 -9.76 -12.09
C LYS A 221 5.49 -10.47 -10.80
N GLY A 222 4.48 -10.68 -9.98
CA GLY A 222 4.61 -11.38 -8.72
C GLY A 222 4.22 -12.86 -8.83
N LEU A 223 4.88 -13.68 -8.01
CA LEU A 223 4.54 -15.07 -7.78
C LEU A 223 4.54 -15.30 -6.27
N HIS A 224 3.41 -15.77 -5.75
CA HIS A 224 3.17 -15.98 -4.33
C HIS A 224 2.83 -17.43 -4.08
N TYR A 225 3.45 -18.02 -3.06
CA TYR A 225 3.15 -19.34 -2.55
C TYR A 225 2.81 -19.21 -1.07
N GLU A 226 1.80 -19.92 -0.64
CA GLU A 226 1.44 -20.02 0.76
C GLU A 226 1.01 -21.44 1.09
N LEU A 227 1.52 -21.97 2.19
CA LEU A 227 1.09 -23.22 2.80
C LEU A 227 0.69 -22.90 4.23
N GLY A 228 -0.51 -23.26 4.63
CA GLY A 228 -0.98 -22.89 5.96
C GLY A 228 -1.88 -23.93 6.60
N TRP A 229 -2.03 -23.75 7.88
CA TRP A 229 -2.91 -24.49 8.77
C TRP A 229 -3.79 -23.52 9.54
N LYS A 230 -5.06 -23.86 9.69
CA LYS A 230 -6.04 -23.12 10.49
C LYS A 230 -6.77 -24.09 11.40
N LYS A 231 -7.02 -23.64 12.62
CA LYS A 231 -7.88 -24.34 13.56
C LYS A 231 -8.77 -23.37 14.28
N GLU A 232 -10.06 -23.62 14.25
CA GLU A 232 -11.07 -22.88 14.95
C GLU A 232 -11.83 -23.78 15.93
N THR A 233 -12.01 -23.28 17.13
CA THR A 233 -12.83 -23.90 18.17
C THR A 233 -13.80 -22.84 18.69
N LYS A 234 -14.73 -23.21 19.55
CA LYS A 234 -15.69 -22.24 20.16
C LYS A 234 -15.02 -21.05 20.85
N LYS A 235 -13.77 -21.21 21.31
CA LYS A 235 -13.05 -20.18 22.09
C LYS A 235 -11.74 -19.74 21.48
N ARG A 236 -11.17 -20.47 20.52
CA ARG A 236 -9.82 -20.22 20.00
C ARG A 236 -9.75 -20.36 18.52
N GLN A 237 -9.00 -19.46 17.90
CA GLN A 237 -8.61 -19.51 16.51
C GLN A 237 -7.09 -19.51 16.43
N TYR A 238 -6.52 -20.42 15.66
CA TYR A 238 -5.09 -20.52 15.38
C TYR A 238 -4.85 -20.45 13.89
N LYS A 239 -3.81 -19.78 13.48
CA LYS A 239 -3.29 -19.79 12.11
C LYS A 239 -1.78 -19.98 12.16
N ALA A 240 -1.25 -20.84 11.31
CA ALA A 240 0.16 -20.93 10.96
C ALA A 240 0.27 -20.91 9.44
N ALA A 241 1.18 -20.12 8.90
CA ALA A 241 1.41 -20.04 7.47
C ALA A 241 2.90 -19.87 7.17
N PHE A 242 3.38 -20.55 6.14
CA PHE A 242 4.65 -20.31 5.49
C PHE A 242 4.37 -19.68 4.13
N PHE A 243 5.09 -18.62 3.79
CA PHE A 243 4.89 -17.92 2.52
C PHE A 243 6.21 -17.63 1.81
N VAL A 244 6.13 -17.56 0.48
CA VAL A 244 7.21 -17.09 -0.40
C VAL A 244 6.63 -16.15 -1.43
N THR A 245 7.22 -14.97 -1.55
CA THR A 245 6.89 -13.95 -2.54
C THR A 245 8.12 -13.66 -3.40
N ARG A 246 7.94 -13.64 -4.71
CA ARG A 246 8.95 -13.21 -5.68
C ARG A 246 8.30 -12.24 -6.65
N ILE A 247 8.87 -11.05 -6.81
CA ILE A 247 8.40 -10.06 -7.76
C ILE A 247 9.56 -9.76 -8.72
N LYS A 248 9.31 -9.96 -10.01
CA LYS A 248 10.19 -9.50 -11.08
C LYS A 248 9.76 -8.13 -11.55
N ASP A 249 10.74 -7.33 -11.94
CA ASP A 249 10.52 -5.99 -12.48
C ASP A 249 9.76 -5.07 -11.51
N ASN A 250 9.91 -5.26 -10.18
CA ASN A 250 9.35 -4.38 -9.13
C ASN A 250 9.77 -2.93 -9.40
N ILE A 251 8.82 -2.02 -9.35
CA ILE A 251 9.08 -0.61 -9.71
C ILE A 251 9.51 0.17 -8.48
N SER A 252 10.74 0.64 -8.49
CA SER A 252 11.35 1.42 -7.42
C SER A 252 12.00 2.70 -7.95
N TYR A 253 12.54 3.52 -7.04
CA TYR A 253 13.31 4.72 -7.37
C TYR A 253 14.71 4.60 -6.79
N SER A 254 15.71 4.44 -7.66
CA SER A 254 17.10 4.42 -7.28
C SER A 254 17.74 5.81 -7.39
N LYS A 255 18.48 6.21 -6.36
CA LYS A 255 19.13 7.51 -6.31
C LYS A 255 20.35 7.55 -7.23
N GLY A 256 20.51 8.64 -7.96
CA GLY A 256 21.71 8.90 -8.75
C GLY A 256 22.95 9.15 -7.90
N THR A 257 24.13 9.10 -8.51
CA THR A 257 25.43 9.35 -7.88
C THR A 257 26.17 10.50 -8.57
N GLY A 258 27.18 11.06 -7.90
CA GLY A 258 27.99 12.15 -8.45
C GLY A 258 27.16 13.39 -8.79
N ALA A 259 27.25 13.86 -10.03
CA ALA A 259 26.50 15.04 -10.51
C ALA A 259 24.97 14.84 -10.52
N ASN A 260 24.48 13.61 -10.39
CA ASN A 260 23.07 13.24 -10.37
C ASN A 260 22.59 12.84 -8.97
N ALA A 261 23.32 13.13 -7.91
CA ALA A 261 22.97 12.76 -6.53
C ALA A 261 21.69 13.43 -6.01
N ASP A 262 21.19 14.44 -6.69
CA ASP A 262 19.91 15.11 -6.45
C ASP A 262 18.72 14.46 -7.18
N LYS A 263 18.98 13.43 -8.00
CA LYS A 263 17.97 12.75 -8.81
C LYS A 263 17.68 11.36 -8.29
N SER A 264 16.44 10.90 -8.43
CA SER A 264 16.01 9.53 -8.25
C SER A 264 15.35 9.04 -9.52
N TYR A 265 15.82 7.91 -10.05
CA TYR A 265 15.37 7.34 -11.31
C TYR A 265 14.43 6.18 -11.05
N ALA A 266 13.29 6.16 -11.73
CA ALA A 266 12.44 4.99 -11.75
C ALA A 266 13.16 3.83 -12.44
N ALA A 267 13.08 2.66 -11.87
CA ALA A 267 13.75 1.45 -12.36
C ALA A 267 12.93 0.20 -12.05
N ASN A 268 13.13 -0.85 -12.86
CA ASN A 268 12.67 -2.19 -12.51
C ASN A 268 13.76 -2.90 -11.71
N GLU A 269 13.38 -3.44 -10.57
CA GLU A 269 14.22 -4.22 -9.67
C GLU A 269 13.54 -5.55 -9.34
N ASP A 270 14.23 -6.51 -8.77
CA ASP A 270 13.61 -7.74 -8.30
C ASP A 270 13.40 -7.67 -6.79
N PHE A 271 12.28 -8.21 -6.32
CA PHE A 271 11.99 -8.35 -4.89
C PHE A 271 11.75 -9.81 -4.53
N LYS A 272 12.16 -10.21 -3.34
CA LYS A 272 11.86 -11.50 -2.76
C LYS A 272 11.61 -11.38 -1.26
N ASN A 273 10.67 -12.19 -0.79
CA ASN A 273 10.38 -12.34 0.63
C ASN A 273 9.98 -13.78 0.92
N HIS A 274 10.31 -14.29 2.07
CA HIS A 274 9.78 -15.55 2.60
C HIS A 274 9.69 -15.44 4.11
N GLY A 275 8.76 -16.16 4.69
CA GLY A 275 8.56 -16.05 6.13
C GLY A 275 7.54 -17.04 6.67
N ILE A 276 7.34 -16.92 7.96
CA ILE A 276 6.36 -17.67 8.73
C ILE A 276 5.48 -16.69 9.50
N GLU A 277 4.19 -16.95 9.51
CA GLU A 277 3.20 -16.26 10.32
C GLU A 277 2.54 -17.23 11.28
N LEU A 278 2.46 -16.84 12.55
CA LEU A 278 1.73 -17.55 13.58
C LEU A 278 0.75 -16.58 14.23
N SER A 279 -0.48 -16.99 14.44
CA SER A 279 -1.43 -16.16 15.20
C SER A 279 -2.38 -17.01 16.02
N VAL A 280 -2.81 -16.42 17.14
CA VAL A 280 -3.81 -16.95 18.03
C VAL A 280 -4.76 -15.85 18.46
N THR A 281 -6.04 -16.17 18.50
CA THR A 281 -7.08 -15.36 19.14
C THR A 281 -7.83 -16.26 20.09
N GLU A 282 -8.04 -15.78 21.33
CA GLU A 282 -8.75 -16.55 22.35
C GLU A 282 -9.81 -15.68 23.06
N LYS A 283 -11.03 -16.19 23.13
CA LYS A 283 -12.07 -15.73 24.02
C LYS A 283 -11.83 -16.37 25.41
N ALA A 284 -10.98 -15.73 26.22
CA ALA A 284 -10.56 -16.25 27.52
C ALA A 284 -11.73 -16.33 28.50
N THR A 285 -12.64 -15.35 28.47
CA THR A 285 -13.93 -15.34 29.19
C THR A 285 -15.02 -14.79 28.28
N ASP A 286 -16.27 -14.73 28.73
CA ASP A 286 -17.33 -14.10 27.96
C ASP A 286 -17.09 -12.62 27.66
N ASN A 287 -16.29 -11.97 28.50
CA ASN A 287 -16.00 -10.55 28.43
C ASN A 287 -14.59 -10.22 27.95
N LEU A 288 -13.69 -11.19 27.91
CA LEU A 288 -12.26 -10.95 27.64
C LEU A 288 -11.81 -11.75 26.44
N THR A 289 -11.30 -11.05 25.43
CA THR A 289 -10.67 -11.64 24.25
C THR A 289 -9.25 -11.08 24.13
N TRP A 290 -8.29 -11.92 23.78
CA TRP A 290 -6.93 -11.49 23.45
C TRP A 290 -6.49 -12.12 22.14
N HIS A 291 -5.53 -11.47 21.48
CA HIS A 291 -4.89 -11.99 20.29
C HIS A 291 -3.39 -11.72 20.32
N ALA A 292 -2.63 -12.59 19.69
CA ALA A 292 -1.21 -12.40 19.42
C ALA A 292 -0.87 -12.95 18.03
N GLY A 293 -0.02 -12.24 17.31
CA GLY A 293 0.49 -12.66 16.01
C GLY A 293 1.98 -12.37 15.91
N ILE A 294 2.74 -13.31 15.38
CA ILE A 294 4.16 -13.20 15.13
C ILE A 294 4.41 -13.46 13.65
N THR A 295 5.19 -12.59 13.02
CA THR A 295 5.71 -12.80 11.67
C THR A 295 7.24 -12.72 11.72
N TYR A 296 7.88 -13.75 11.17
CA TYR A 296 9.30 -13.69 10.84
C TYR A 296 9.46 -13.79 9.33
N GLN A 297 10.18 -12.83 8.72
CA GLN A 297 10.34 -12.72 7.27
C GLN A 297 11.74 -12.24 6.89
N ASP A 298 12.14 -12.41 5.62
CA ASP A 298 13.43 -11.93 5.09
C ASP A 298 13.24 -11.18 3.76
N PRO A 299 12.64 -9.97 3.78
CA PRO A 299 12.41 -9.17 2.58
C PRO A 299 13.72 -8.59 2.03
N LYS A 300 13.95 -8.75 0.72
CA LYS A 300 15.11 -8.22 0.01
C LYS A 300 14.75 -7.68 -1.35
N THR A 301 15.34 -6.54 -1.71
CA THR A 301 15.29 -5.97 -3.06
C THR A 301 16.64 -6.14 -3.74
N LYS A 302 16.63 -6.51 -5.02
CA LYS A 302 17.81 -6.54 -5.87
C LYS A 302 18.01 -5.17 -6.48
N VAL A 303 18.85 -4.39 -5.84
CA VAL A 303 19.19 -3.04 -6.30
C VAL A 303 19.96 -3.11 -7.61
N ASN A 304 19.36 -2.59 -8.67
CA ASN A 304 20.02 -2.47 -9.97
C ASN A 304 20.63 -1.08 -10.12
N SER A 305 21.85 -0.94 -9.65
CA SER A 305 22.60 0.32 -9.74
C SER A 305 23.50 0.43 -10.98
N GLU A 306 23.37 -0.47 -11.96
CA GLU A 306 24.16 -0.40 -13.21
C GLU A 306 23.93 0.92 -13.95
N LYS A 307 22.70 1.45 -13.91
CA LYS A 307 22.39 2.78 -14.48
C LYS A 307 23.17 3.94 -13.83
N ILE A 308 23.75 3.74 -12.67
CA ILE A 308 24.50 4.73 -11.89
C ILE A 308 25.95 4.29 -11.60
N GLY A 309 26.42 3.25 -12.28
CA GLY A 309 27.82 2.81 -12.23
C GLY A 309 28.20 1.92 -11.04
N ALA A 310 27.22 1.40 -10.28
CA ALA A 310 27.47 0.48 -9.18
C ALA A 310 27.04 -0.96 -9.55
N LYS A 311 27.53 -1.94 -8.78
CA LYS A 311 27.20 -3.35 -9.00
C LYS A 311 25.81 -3.68 -8.46
N THR A 312 25.08 -4.56 -9.14
CA THR A 312 23.84 -5.16 -8.68
C THR A 312 24.07 -6.01 -7.41
N TYR A 313 23.26 -5.84 -6.40
CA TYR A 313 23.29 -6.62 -5.16
C TYR A 313 21.90 -6.78 -4.54
N TRP A 314 21.71 -7.81 -3.68
CA TRP A 314 20.53 -7.98 -2.87
C TRP A 314 20.68 -7.24 -1.54
N ASP A 315 19.79 -6.32 -1.26
CA ASP A 315 19.78 -5.59 -0.01
C ASP A 315 18.54 -5.93 0.82
N ARG A 316 18.67 -5.83 2.13
CA ARG A 316 17.56 -6.03 3.07
C ARG A 316 16.60 -4.84 3.00
N GLU A 317 15.33 -5.13 3.19
CA GLU A 317 14.28 -4.13 3.38
C GLU A 317 13.47 -4.42 4.63
N TYR A 318 12.93 -3.37 5.24
CA TYR A 318 12.04 -3.44 6.39
C TYR A 318 12.61 -4.17 7.61
N GLY A 319 11.72 -4.66 8.48
CA GLY A 319 12.02 -5.49 9.64
C GLY A 319 11.75 -6.96 9.37
N ARG A 320 12.53 -7.82 10.02
CA ARG A 320 12.34 -9.26 9.92
C ARG A 320 11.37 -9.82 10.94
N PHE A 321 11.30 -9.21 12.11
CA PHE A 321 10.44 -9.69 13.21
C PHE A 321 9.33 -8.70 13.49
N MET A 322 8.09 -9.15 13.44
CA MET A 322 6.91 -8.39 13.80
C MET A 322 6.10 -9.14 14.83
N LEU A 323 5.65 -8.41 15.86
CA LEU A 323 4.72 -8.91 16.87
C LEU A 323 3.54 -7.93 16.93
N ASN A 324 2.32 -8.43 16.79
CA ASN A 324 1.12 -7.72 17.14
C ASN A 324 0.41 -8.43 18.30
N ALA A 325 -0.07 -7.69 19.26
CA ALA A 325 -0.80 -8.26 20.38
C ALA A 325 -1.89 -7.29 20.82
N GLY A 326 -2.97 -7.82 21.32
CA GLY A 326 -4.02 -6.99 21.88
C GLY A 326 -4.91 -7.76 22.83
N VAL A 327 -5.57 -7.00 23.69
CA VAL A 327 -6.57 -7.48 24.62
C VAL A 327 -7.78 -6.57 24.54
N SER A 328 -8.98 -7.16 24.50
CA SER A 328 -10.26 -6.46 24.50
C SER A 328 -11.13 -6.98 25.62
N TYR A 329 -11.70 -6.06 26.37
CA TYR A 329 -12.65 -6.34 27.43
C TYR A 329 -13.98 -5.63 27.12
N GLU A 330 -15.07 -6.39 27.16
CA GLU A 330 -16.41 -5.87 26.92
C GLU A 330 -17.36 -6.36 28.01
N LYS A 331 -17.94 -5.44 28.76
CA LYS A 331 -18.96 -5.74 29.76
C LYS A 331 -19.91 -4.58 29.92
N ASP A 332 -21.21 -4.87 29.90
CA ASP A 332 -22.31 -3.90 30.06
C ASP A 332 -22.16 -2.72 29.06
N LYS A 333 -21.86 -1.55 29.57
CA LYS A 333 -21.71 -0.30 28.82
C LYS A 333 -20.26 0.02 28.41
N TRP A 334 -19.31 -0.84 28.77
CA TRP A 334 -17.89 -0.58 28.59
C TRP A 334 -17.26 -1.51 27.57
N LYS A 335 -16.47 -0.93 26.65
CA LYS A 335 -15.55 -1.66 25.81
C LYS A 335 -14.16 -1.04 25.95
N MET A 336 -13.17 -1.85 26.23
CA MET A 336 -11.79 -1.41 26.36
C MET A 336 -10.90 -2.29 25.48
N SER A 337 -9.94 -1.68 24.80
CA SER A 337 -8.93 -2.42 24.03
C SER A 337 -7.56 -1.81 24.17
N LEU A 338 -6.57 -2.64 24.38
CA LEU A 338 -5.16 -2.29 24.37
C LEU A 338 -4.48 -3.05 23.23
N HIS A 339 -3.74 -2.34 22.38
CA HIS A 339 -3.01 -2.91 21.25
C HIS A 339 -1.55 -2.52 21.31
N ALA A 340 -0.70 -3.42 20.86
CA ALA A 340 0.73 -3.23 20.71
C ALA A 340 1.20 -3.79 19.38
N ASN A 341 2.01 -3.01 18.63
CA ASN A 341 2.70 -3.43 17.41
C ASN A 341 4.19 -3.19 17.59
N TYR A 342 4.97 -4.25 17.51
CA TYR A 342 6.41 -4.22 17.67
C TYR A 342 7.08 -4.72 16.38
N MET A 343 8.11 -4.01 15.94
CA MET A 343 8.95 -4.44 14.84
C MET A 343 10.43 -4.36 15.23
N ALA A 344 11.15 -5.46 15.05
CA ALA A 344 12.56 -5.59 15.35
C ALA A 344 13.37 -6.17 14.17
N ASP A 345 14.67 -6.25 14.35
CA ASP A 345 15.63 -6.63 13.30
C ASP A 345 15.38 -5.80 12.03
N ARG A 346 15.31 -4.49 12.22
CA ARG A 346 14.96 -3.49 11.20
C ARG A 346 16.20 -2.99 10.50
N VAL A 347 15.98 -2.54 9.27
CA VAL A 347 16.98 -1.79 8.50
C VAL A 347 16.34 -0.54 7.91
N LEU A 348 17.15 0.49 7.72
CA LEU A 348 16.86 1.60 6.81
C LEU A 348 17.54 1.30 5.48
N SER A 349 16.77 1.40 4.40
CA SER A 349 17.25 1.15 3.03
C SER A 349 17.31 2.47 2.26
N PRO A 350 18.40 3.24 2.38
CA PRO A 350 18.57 4.46 1.61
C PRO A 350 18.83 4.10 0.14
N SER A 351 18.21 4.84 -0.77
CA SER A 351 18.30 4.59 -2.21
C SER A 351 19.69 4.74 -2.83
N ASN A 352 20.71 5.11 -2.06
CA ASN A 352 22.08 5.40 -2.53
C ASN A 352 23.20 4.71 -1.75
N ALA A 353 22.86 3.83 -0.82
CA ALA A 353 23.81 3.10 0.00
C ALA A 353 23.22 1.74 0.41
N HIS A 354 24.06 0.85 0.90
CA HIS A 354 23.59 -0.39 1.52
C HIS A 354 22.66 -0.09 2.71
N SER A 355 21.71 -0.98 2.96
CA SER A 355 20.88 -0.91 4.16
C SER A 355 21.76 -1.02 5.42
N PHE A 356 21.34 -0.37 6.48
CA PHE A 356 21.98 -0.41 7.78
C PHE A 356 20.95 -0.60 8.88
N ASP A 357 21.39 -1.15 10.02
CA ASP A 357 20.52 -1.51 11.13
C ASP A 357 19.82 -0.29 11.73
N GLU A 358 18.55 -0.47 12.09
CA GLU A 358 17.70 0.52 12.74
C GLU A 358 17.10 -0.08 14.04
N LYS A 359 16.87 0.79 15.01
CA LYS A 359 16.27 0.39 16.30
C LYS A 359 14.85 -0.15 16.13
N PRO A 360 14.44 -1.11 16.97
CA PRO A 360 13.05 -1.53 17.03
C PRO A 360 12.11 -0.38 17.35
N TYR A 361 10.88 -0.44 16.87
CA TYR A 361 9.80 0.42 17.34
C TYR A 361 8.69 -0.37 18.04
N LEU A 362 7.99 0.31 18.96
CA LEU A 362 6.82 -0.22 19.64
C LEU A 362 5.71 0.83 19.64
N LEU A 363 4.64 0.53 18.92
CA LEU A 363 3.43 1.37 18.86
C LEU A 363 2.39 0.78 19.80
N THR A 364 1.83 1.61 20.67
CA THR A 364 0.79 1.20 21.63
C THR A 364 -0.40 2.12 21.58
N ALA A 365 -1.60 1.56 21.69
CA ALA A 365 -2.84 2.33 21.73
C ALA A 365 -3.84 1.71 22.73
N LEU A 366 -4.49 2.56 23.50
CA LEU A 366 -5.61 2.21 24.37
C LEU A 366 -6.86 2.91 23.86
N THR A 367 -7.94 2.16 23.71
CA THR A 367 -9.26 2.72 23.42
C THR A 367 -10.22 2.32 24.52
N VAL A 368 -10.92 3.30 25.06
CA VAL A 368 -11.98 3.10 26.07
C VAL A 368 -13.26 3.71 25.51
N LYS A 369 -14.28 2.87 25.32
CA LYS A 369 -15.61 3.26 24.87
C LYS A 369 -16.62 3.06 25.98
N TYR A 370 -17.41 4.10 26.27
CA TYR A 370 -18.53 4.06 27.17
C TYR A 370 -19.84 4.34 26.41
N MET A 371 -20.80 3.46 26.53
CA MET A 371 -22.11 3.53 25.87
C MET A 371 -23.20 3.79 26.92
N PRO A 372 -23.49 5.04 27.28
CA PRO A 372 -24.53 5.37 28.27
C PRO A 372 -25.90 4.85 27.86
N ASN A 373 -26.19 4.83 26.57
CA ASN A 373 -27.45 4.34 25.96
C ASN A 373 -27.17 3.86 24.53
N VAL A 374 -28.17 3.31 23.84
CA VAL A 374 -28.09 2.76 22.48
C VAL A 374 -27.82 3.78 21.36
N LYS A 375 -27.96 5.08 21.66
CA LYS A 375 -27.85 6.17 20.67
C LYS A 375 -26.59 7.02 20.84
N SER A 376 -25.83 6.81 21.90
CA SER A 376 -24.68 7.66 22.23
C SER A 376 -23.50 6.81 22.69
N ASP A 377 -22.31 7.20 22.30
CA ASP A 377 -21.08 6.66 22.83
C ASP A 377 -20.03 7.76 23.07
N ILE A 378 -19.18 7.53 24.03
CA ILE A 378 -18.03 8.36 24.35
C ILE A 378 -16.80 7.48 24.16
N VAL A 379 -15.88 7.88 23.30
CA VAL A 379 -14.67 7.12 22.96
C VAL A 379 -13.43 7.95 23.31
N LEU A 380 -12.61 7.44 24.20
CA LEU A 380 -11.27 7.95 24.47
C LEU A 380 -10.24 7.04 23.81
N THR A 381 -9.42 7.58 22.93
CA THR A 381 -8.26 6.90 22.37
C THR A 381 -6.99 7.58 22.85
N VAL A 382 -6.06 6.78 23.39
CA VAL A 382 -4.72 7.22 23.79
C VAL A 382 -3.71 6.49 22.92
N ASN A 383 -2.98 7.21 22.07
CA ASN A 383 -1.93 6.65 21.24
C ASN A 383 -0.57 6.88 21.88
N ASN A 384 0.38 5.97 21.59
CA ASN A 384 1.74 5.99 22.11
C ASN A 384 1.76 6.12 23.63
N ILE A 385 1.09 5.20 24.32
CA ILE A 385 0.92 5.22 25.80
C ILE A 385 2.25 5.29 26.54
N LEU A 386 3.31 4.72 25.96
CA LEU A 386 4.64 4.66 26.56
C LEU A 386 5.51 5.88 26.24
N ASP A 387 4.96 6.88 25.53
CA ASP A 387 5.63 8.11 25.10
C ASP A 387 7.00 7.89 24.42
N ARG A 388 7.06 6.87 23.56
CA ARG A 388 8.30 6.50 22.87
C ARG A 388 8.55 7.43 21.68
N ASP A 389 9.82 7.78 21.51
CA ASP A 389 10.33 8.47 20.30
C ASP A 389 11.07 7.46 19.43
N ASP A 390 10.31 6.72 18.63
CA ASP A 390 10.83 5.71 17.71
C ASP A 390 10.78 6.20 16.26
N ASN A 391 11.82 5.93 15.48
CA ASN A 391 11.76 6.11 14.03
C ASN A 391 10.93 4.98 13.40
N ILE A 392 9.81 5.32 12.78
CA ILE A 392 8.90 4.37 12.13
C ILE A 392 9.11 4.22 10.62
N ASN A 393 10.05 4.97 10.04
CA ASN A 393 10.36 4.90 8.62
C ASN A 393 11.31 3.73 8.30
N HIS A 394 11.31 3.31 7.04
CA HIS A 394 12.20 2.28 6.49
C HIS A 394 13.12 2.82 5.37
N GLY A 395 12.92 4.05 4.97
CA GLY A 395 13.77 4.76 4.00
C GLY A 395 14.85 5.61 4.65
N SER A 396 15.40 6.56 3.90
CA SER A 396 16.49 7.44 4.36
C SER A 396 16.03 8.59 5.27
N SER A 397 14.74 8.80 5.44
CA SER A 397 14.19 9.87 6.27
C SER A 397 13.85 9.36 7.66
N HIS A 398 13.98 10.22 8.65
CA HIS A 398 13.56 9.92 10.02
C HIS A 398 12.13 10.44 10.24
N TYR A 399 11.22 9.57 10.64
CA TYR A 399 9.86 9.91 11.05
C TYR A 399 9.63 9.38 12.45
N SER A 400 9.69 10.27 13.43
CA SER A 400 9.39 9.94 14.83
C SER A 400 7.92 9.60 15.04
N THR A 401 7.67 8.71 15.97
CA THR A 401 6.32 8.54 16.54
C THR A 401 5.83 9.86 17.11
N VAL A 402 4.54 10.13 16.97
CA VAL A 402 3.90 11.26 17.65
C VAL A 402 3.95 10.98 19.16
N PRO A 403 4.31 11.96 20.02
CA PRO A 403 4.21 11.80 21.47
C PRO A 403 2.84 11.33 21.93
N THR A 404 2.73 10.88 23.16
CA THR A 404 1.44 10.47 23.73
C THR A 404 0.36 11.50 23.44
N ASN A 405 -0.70 11.07 22.79
CA ASN A 405 -1.80 11.97 22.38
C ASN A 405 -3.15 11.33 22.69
N PHE A 406 -4.13 12.20 22.87
CA PHE A 406 -5.48 11.83 23.29
C PHE A 406 -6.49 12.32 22.24
N LEU A 407 -7.44 11.47 21.90
CA LEU A 407 -8.60 11.80 21.10
C LEU A 407 -9.85 11.43 21.87
N LEU A 408 -10.71 12.41 22.16
CA LEU A 408 -12.01 12.20 22.74
C LEU A 408 -13.08 12.48 21.70
N THR A 409 -13.97 11.51 21.49
CA THR A 409 -15.08 11.60 20.54
C THR A 409 -16.38 11.32 21.28
N TYR A 410 -17.40 12.09 20.92
CA TYR A 410 -18.77 11.92 21.42
C TYR A 410 -19.73 11.82 20.24
#